data_740bf492d86e4ec25133959e36776c73
#
_entry.id   740bf492d86e4ec25133959e36776c73
#
_cell.length_a   1.000
_cell.length_b   1.000
_cell.length_c   1.000
_cell.angle_alpha   90.00
_cell.angle_beta   90.00
_cell.angle_gamma   90.00
#
_symmetry.space_group_name_H-M   'P 1'
#
loop_
_entity.id
_entity.type
_entity.pdbx_description
1 polymer ?
#
loop_
_entity_poly.entity_id
_entity_poly.type
_entity_poly.pdbx_seq_one_letter_code
_entity_poly.pdbx_strand_id
1 'polypeptide(L)'
;LRFACKTKVQHFILLSAICIQKPKLAFQYEKLRFQNELIASGLRYSIVLPTAFFKSLSGQINRIKQGKSFLVFGSGRETSSLPISETDLARYISNCIVQKEFWNKSLPVGGPGPVITPLDQAEMIFEIFNRPKKIKHISHRIFDLLIAFLLPFSLFSSKIKDHIELLK
;
A
#
# COMPACT_ATOMS: atom_id res chain seq x y z
N LEU A 1 -15.70 -12.56 -9.14
CA LEU A 1 -16.98 -11.83 -9.15
C LEU A 1 -18.12 -12.71 -9.69
N ARG A 2 -17.98 -13.34 -10.87
CA ARG A 2 -19.02 -14.21 -11.48
C ARG A 2 -19.59 -15.25 -10.51
N PHE A 3 -18.74 -15.90 -9.70
CA PHE A 3 -19.18 -16.87 -8.69
C PHE A 3 -20.04 -16.21 -7.62
N ALA A 4 -19.63 -15.07 -7.07
CA ALA A 4 -20.38 -14.33 -6.08
C ALA A 4 -21.79 -13.93 -6.57
N CYS A 5 -21.88 -13.50 -7.83
CA CYS A 5 -23.19 -13.19 -8.44
C CYS A 5 -24.06 -14.44 -8.58
N LYS A 6 -23.49 -15.58 -9.03
CA LYS A 6 -24.24 -16.86 -9.18
C LYS A 6 -24.76 -17.40 -7.86
N THR A 7 -23.95 -17.28 -6.79
CA THR A 7 -24.31 -17.78 -5.45
C THR A 7 -25.12 -16.78 -4.62
N LYS A 8 -25.49 -15.66 -5.20
CA LYS A 8 -26.30 -14.60 -4.55
C LYS A 8 -25.69 -14.15 -3.21
N VAL A 9 -24.36 -13.89 -3.21
CA VAL A 9 -23.67 -13.36 -2.03
C VAL A 9 -24.39 -12.08 -1.59
N GLN A 10 -24.73 -12.01 -0.31
CA GLN A 10 -25.50 -10.87 0.23
C GLN A 10 -24.69 -9.58 0.33
N HIS A 11 -23.38 -9.68 0.56
CA HIS A 11 -22.50 -8.54 0.70
C HIS A 11 -21.07 -8.92 0.28
N PHE A 12 -20.47 -8.15 -0.60
CA PHE A 12 -19.10 -8.33 -1.07
C PHE A 12 -18.20 -7.24 -0.47
N ILE A 13 -17.25 -7.62 0.36
CA ILE A 13 -16.28 -6.67 0.91
C ILE A 13 -14.98 -6.81 0.13
N LEU A 14 -14.56 -5.74 -0.53
CA LEU A 14 -13.31 -5.68 -1.30
C LEU A 14 -12.26 -4.88 -0.53
N LEU A 15 -11.15 -5.53 -0.18
CA LEU A 15 -9.97 -4.84 0.29
C LEU A 15 -9.13 -4.41 -0.93
N SER A 16 -9.19 -3.14 -1.25
CA SER A 16 -8.44 -2.52 -2.35
C SER A 16 -7.25 -1.69 -1.80
N ALA A 17 -6.97 -0.53 -2.36
CA ALA A 17 -5.90 0.37 -1.87
C ALA A 17 -6.19 1.80 -2.30
N ILE A 18 -5.75 2.78 -1.51
CA ILE A 18 -5.96 4.20 -1.80
C ILE A 18 -5.28 4.65 -3.11
N CYS A 19 -4.18 4.00 -3.49
CA CYS A 19 -3.40 4.36 -4.68
C CYS A 19 -4.13 4.21 -6.01
N ILE A 20 -5.30 3.54 -6.03
CA ILE A 20 -6.13 3.42 -7.24
C ILE A 20 -6.86 4.72 -7.61
N GLN A 21 -6.89 5.73 -6.74
CA GLN A 21 -7.51 7.03 -7.04
C GLN A 21 -6.79 7.78 -8.17
N LYS A 22 -5.48 7.55 -8.31
CA LYS A 22 -4.65 8.09 -9.40
C LYS A 22 -3.72 6.98 -9.91
N PRO A 23 -4.25 6.00 -10.65
CA PRO A 23 -3.48 4.85 -11.07
C PRO A 23 -2.38 5.25 -12.05
N LYS A 24 -1.19 4.70 -11.87
CA LYS A 24 -0.02 4.86 -12.75
C LYS A 24 0.55 3.51 -13.19
N LEU A 25 0.37 2.46 -12.38
CA LEU A 25 0.93 1.14 -12.58
C LEU A 25 -0.16 0.14 -13.02
N ALA A 26 0.21 -0.85 -13.81
CA ALA A 26 -0.72 -1.86 -14.34
C ALA A 26 -1.61 -2.49 -13.26
N PHE A 27 -1.03 -2.89 -12.12
CA PHE A 27 -1.82 -3.48 -11.03
C PHE A 27 -2.86 -2.53 -10.42
N GLN A 28 -2.61 -1.21 -10.44
CA GLN A 28 -3.57 -0.22 -9.94
C GLN A 28 -4.76 -0.10 -10.88
N TYR A 29 -4.52 -0.13 -12.20
CA TYR A 29 -5.59 -0.17 -13.20
C TYR A 29 -6.42 -1.44 -13.08
N GLU A 30 -5.80 -2.61 -12.87
CA GLU A 30 -6.52 -3.86 -12.69
C GLU A 30 -7.39 -3.85 -11.42
N LYS A 31 -6.88 -3.33 -10.31
CA LYS A 31 -7.68 -3.14 -9.08
C LYS A 31 -8.85 -2.20 -9.32
N LEU A 32 -8.63 -1.08 -10.01
CA LEU A 32 -9.70 -0.13 -10.34
C LEU A 32 -10.74 -0.76 -11.27
N ARG A 33 -10.32 -1.53 -12.27
CA ARG A 33 -11.20 -2.27 -13.16
C ARG A 33 -12.10 -3.24 -12.37
N PHE A 34 -11.51 -4.05 -11.49
CA PHE A 34 -12.28 -4.97 -10.66
C PHE A 34 -13.26 -4.24 -9.73
N GLN A 35 -12.86 -3.10 -9.17
CA GLN A 35 -13.74 -2.26 -8.37
C GLN A 35 -14.96 -1.78 -9.18
N ASN A 36 -14.74 -1.30 -10.39
CA ASN A 36 -15.82 -0.83 -11.28
C ASN A 36 -16.75 -1.97 -11.69
N GLU A 37 -16.20 -3.16 -11.98
CA GLU A 37 -16.99 -4.37 -12.25
C GLU A 37 -17.85 -4.77 -11.04
N LEU A 38 -17.31 -4.65 -9.82
CA LEU A 38 -18.07 -4.93 -8.59
C LEU A 38 -19.22 -3.93 -8.41
N ILE A 39 -18.97 -2.64 -8.62
CA ILE A 39 -20.00 -1.60 -8.54
C ILE A 39 -21.13 -1.86 -9.57
N ALA A 40 -20.76 -2.26 -10.78
CA ALA A 40 -21.71 -2.53 -11.85
C ALA A 40 -22.45 -3.87 -11.70
N SER A 41 -22.01 -4.75 -10.79
CA SER A 41 -22.54 -6.11 -10.66
C SER A 41 -23.93 -6.22 -10.03
N GLY A 42 -24.42 -5.15 -9.40
CA GLY A 42 -25.67 -5.14 -8.63
C GLY A 42 -25.57 -5.82 -7.25
N LEU A 43 -24.41 -6.38 -6.88
CA LEU A 43 -24.18 -6.88 -5.52
C LEU A 43 -24.09 -5.72 -4.53
N ARG A 44 -24.56 -5.92 -3.30
CA ARG A 44 -24.21 -5.01 -2.21
C ARG A 44 -22.70 -5.13 -1.95
N TYR A 45 -22.02 -4.00 -1.80
CA TYR A 45 -20.56 -3.99 -1.62
C TYR A 45 -20.11 -2.99 -0.56
N SER A 46 -18.89 -3.20 -0.06
CA SER A 46 -18.07 -2.20 0.64
C SER A 46 -16.66 -2.32 0.11
N ILE A 47 -16.08 -1.23 -0.39
CA ILE A 47 -14.74 -1.20 -0.96
C ILE A 47 -13.84 -0.44 0.01
N VAL A 48 -13.00 -1.15 0.74
CA VAL A 48 -12.10 -0.58 1.73
C VAL A 48 -10.78 -0.20 1.06
N LEU A 49 -10.38 1.06 1.20
CA LEU A 49 -9.21 1.68 0.56
C LEU A 49 -8.20 2.12 1.62
N PRO A 50 -7.42 1.19 2.19
CA PRO A 50 -6.40 1.55 3.18
C PRO A 50 -5.28 2.36 2.55
N THR A 51 -4.66 3.23 3.36
CA THR A 51 -3.51 4.06 2.97
C THR A 51 -2.23 3.22 2.94
N ALA A 52 -1.65 2.96 4.09
CA ALA A 52 -0.43 2.18 4.26
C ALA A 52 -0.57 1.26 5.47
N PHE A 53 0.25 0.22 5.54
CA PHE A 53 0.26 -0.70 6.67
C PHE A 53 1.54 -0.54 7.48
N PHE A 54 1.45 -0.54 8.81
CA PHE A 54 2.64 -0.59 9.66
C PHE A 54 3.50 -1.82 9.39
N LYS A 55 2.90 -2.93 8.99
CA LYS A 55 3.61 -4.16 8.62
C LYS A 55 4.60 -3.97 7.47
N SER A 56 4.38 -3.02 6.57
CA SER A 56 5.33 -2.73 5.48
C SER A 56 6.69 -2.23 6.01
N LEU A 57 6.73 -1.76 7.26
CA LEU A 57 7.97 -1.34 7.94
C LEU A 57 8.75 -2.50 8.56
N SER A 58 8.24 -3.74 8.56
CA SER A 58 8.88 -4.89 9.22
C SER A 58 10.33 -5.11 8.76
N GLY A 59 10.62 -4.91 7.47
CA GLY A 59 11.98 -4.98 6.93
C GLY A 59 12.90 -3.94 7.54
N GLN A 60 12.46 -2.70 7.68
CA GLN A 60 13.22 -1.61 8.30
C GLN A 60 13.38 -1.83 9.81
N ILE A 61 12.35 -2.29 10.48
CA ILE A 61 12.39 -2.65 11.91
C ILE A 61 13.45 -3.73 12.14
N ASN A 62 13.50 -4.78 11.32
CA ASN A 62 14.50 -5.83 11.43
C ASN A 62 15.93 -5.30 11.20
N ARG A 63 16.11 -4.34 10.27
CA ARG A 63 17.40 -3.67 10.09
C ARG A 63 17.86 -2.95 11.35
N ILE A 64 16.97 -2.18 11.98
CA ILE A 64 17.28 -1.46 13.23
C ILE A 64 17.60 -2.44 14.35
N LYS A 65 16.84 -3.53 14.49
CA LYS A 65 17.15 -4.60 15.48
C LYS A 65 18.55 -5.17 15.29
N GLN A 66 19.02 -5.27 14.05
CA GLN A 66 20.38 -5.72 13.70
C GLN A 66 21.45 -4.61 13.81
N GLY A 67 21.13 -3.42 14.32
CA GLY A 67 22.06 -2.29 14.43
C GLY A 67 22.35 -1.55 13.11
N LYS A 68 21.60 -1.88 12.02
CA LYS A 68 21.74 -1.27 10.71
C LYS A 68 20.94 0.02 10.61
N SER A 69 21.28 0.86 9.63
CA SER A 69 20.55 2.10 9.35
C SER A 69 19.15 1.84 8.80
N PHE A 70 18.19 2.70 9.13
CA PHE A 70 16.93 2.84 8.40
C PHE A 70 17.22 3.48 7.03
N LEU A 71 16.63 2.92 5.98
CA LEU A 71 16.82 3.40 4.62
C LEU A 71 15.66 4.32 4.23
N VAL A 72 16.00 5.52 3.79
CA VAL A 72 15.05 6.53 3.32
C VAL A 72 15.43 6.92 1.91
N PHE A 73 14.46 6.97 1.00
CA PHE A 73 14.67 7.45 -0.35
C PHE A 73 14.51 8.97 -0.40
N GLY A 74 15.39 9.64 -1.14
CA GLY A 74 15.43 11.08 -1.22
C GLY A 74 15.63 11.74 0.16
N SER A 75 14.88 12.78 0.45
CA SER A 75 14.85 13.44 1.77
C SER A 75 14.01 12.66 2.78
N GLY A 76 13.11 11.77 2.31
CA GLY A 76 12.14 11.07 3.13
C GLY A 76 10.94 11.91 3.55
N ARG A 77 10.77 13.09 2.96
CA ARG A 77 9.65 14.01 3.21
C ARG A 77 8.76 14.22 1.98
N GLU A 78 9.10 13.60 0.84
CA GLU A 78 8.37 13.75 -0.43
C GLU A 78 7.02 13.05 -0.41
N THR A 79 6.85 12.07 0.46
CA THR A 79 5.61 11.32 0.63
C THR A 79 5.18 11.27 2.08
N SER A 80 3.90 11.11 2.28
CA SER A 80 3.34 10.94 3.63
C SER A 80 2.12 10.03 3.60
N SER A 81 1.80 9.42 4.71
CA SER A 81 0.67 8.50 4.83
C SER A 81 0.10 8.49 6.26
N LEU A 82 -1.07 7.89 6.41
CA LEU A 82 -1.70 7.54 7.69
C LEU A 82 -1.67 6.01 7.84
N PRO A 83 -0.56 5.39 8.27
CA PRO A 83 -0.48 3.95 8.36
C PRO A 83 -1.52 3.38 9.34
N ILE A 84 -2.14 2.27 8.99
CA ILE A 84 -3.12 1.59 9.82
C ILE A 84 -2.56 0.24 10.31
N SER A 85 -2.91 -0.16 11.53
CA SER A 85 -2.59 -1.49 12.03
C SER A 85 -3.49 -2.54 11.39
N GLU A 86 -3.01 -3.78 11.28
CA GLU A 86 -3.82 -4.89 10.75
C GLU A 86 -5.04 -5.15 11.64
N THR A 87 -4.90 -4.96 12.95
CA THR A 87 -6.00 -5.14 13.91
C THR A 87 -7.10 -4.09 13.71
N ASP A 88 -6.73 -2.81 13.55
CA ASP A 88 -7.71 -1.75 13.34
C ASP A 88 -8.39 -1.88 11.98
N LEU A 89 -7.63 -2.27 10.94
CA LEU A 89 -8.21 -2.55 9.63
C LEU A 89 -9.18 -3.73 9.68
N ALA A 90 -8.83 -4.81 10.38
CA ALA A 90 -9.72 -5.95 10.54
C ALA A 90 -11.01 -5.56 11.25
N ARG A 91 -10.91 -4.74 12.31
CA ARG A 91 -12.09 -4.18 13.01
C ARG A 91 -12.94 -3.32 12.08
N TYR A 92 -12.31 -2.46 11.28
CA TYR A 92 -13.00 -1.64 10.30
C TYR A 92 -13.74 -2.49 9.26
N ILE A 93 -13.08 -3.52 8.72
CA ILE A 93 -13.70 -4.46 7.77
C ILE A 93 -14.88 -5.21 8.41
N SER A 94 -14.74 -5.65 9.67
CA SER A 94 -15.84 -6.30 10.39
C SER A 94 -17.04 -5.37 10.56
N ASN A 95 -16.82 -4.09 10.80
CA ASN A 95 -17.89 -3.11 10.88
C ASN A 95 -18.64 -2.95 9.54
N CYS A 96 -17.96 -3.13 8.40
CA CYS A 96 -18.62 -3.10 7.08
C CYS A 96 -19.72 -4.17 6.94
N ILE A 97 -19.66 -5.25 7.73
CA ILE A 97 -20.68 -6.32 7.69
C ILE A 97 -22.00 -5.82 8.27
N VAL A 98 -21.93 -5.13 9.40
CA VAL A 98 -23.10 -4.78 10.24
C VAL A 98 -23.60 -3.35 10.06
N GLN A 99 -22.70 -2.42 9.74
CA GLN A 99 -23.02 -1.00 9.64
C GLN A 99 -23.46 -0.65 8.20
N LYS A 100 -24.74 -0.40 8.04
CA LYS A 100 -25.38 -0.11 6.73
C LYS A 100 -24.84 1.16 6.06
N GLU A 101 -24.33 2.10 6.85
CA GLU A 101 -23.70 3.31 6.35
C GLU A 101 -22.44 3.08 5.50
N PHE A 102 -21.83 1.89 5.62
CA PHE A 102 -20.66 1.48 4.83
C PHE A 102 -21.01 0.74 3.55
N TRP A 103 -22.30 0.44 3.34
CA TRP A 103 -22.74 -0.32 2.17
C TRP A 103 -22.80 0.53 0.91
N ASN A 104 -22.47 -0.07 -0.21
CA ASN A 104 -22.42 0.53 -1.55
C ASN A 104 -21.54 1.78 -1.61
N LYS A 105 -20.42 1.75 -0.88
CA LYS A 105 -19.45 2.86 -0.80
C LYS A 105 -18.01 2.39 -0.99
N SER A 106 -17.20 3.31 -1.51
CA SER A 106 -15.74 3.26 -1.43
C SER A 106 -15.29 4.02 -0.18
N LEU A 107 -14.53 3.36 0.66
CA LEU A 107 -14.24 3.74 2.05
C LEU A 107 -12.74 3.93 2.24
N PRO A 108 -12.19 5.14 2.00
CA PRO A 108 -10.81 5.44 2.39
C PRO A 108 -10.63 5.28 3.89
N VAL A 109 -9.56 4.61 4.31
CA VAL A 109 -9.24 4.40 5.72
C VAL A 109 -7.75 4.49 5.98
N GLY A 110 -7.39 5.20 7.05
CA GLY A 110 -6.05 5.30 7.60
C GLY A 110 -6.06 5.08 9.10
N GLY A 111 -4.87 5.01 9.71
CA GLY A 111 -4.74 4.94 11.15
C GLY A 111 -5.10 6.27 11.83
N PRO A 112 -5.26 6.28 13.16
CA PRO A 112 -5.44 7.49 13.93
C PRO A 112 -4.14 8.30 13.97
N GLY A 113 -4.26 9.62 14.16
CA GLY A 113 -3.12 10.52 14.35
C GLY A 113 -2.80 11.36 13.11
N PRO A 114 -1.67 12.06 13.14
CA PRO A 114 -1.23 12.91 12.03
C PRO A 114 -0.68 12.08 10.86
N VAL A 115 -0.60 12.72 9.71
CA VAL A 115 0.13 12.20 8.55
C VAL A 115 1.62 12.13 8.88
N ILE A 116 2.27 11.02 8.60
CA ILE A 116 3.69 10.80 8.88
C ILE A 116 4.48 10.51 7.60
N THR A 117 5.68 11.06 7.53
CA THR A 117 6.64 10.82 6.44
C THR A 117 7.52 9.58 6.73
N PRO A 118 8.22 9.03 5.73
CA PRO A 118 9.22 7.99 5.97
C PRO A 118 10.31 8.39 6.99
N LEU A 119 10.66 9.67 7.03
CA LEU A 119 11.63 10.17 8.00
C LEU A 119 11.05 10.17 9.42
N ASP A 120 9.79 10.61 9.59
CA ASP A 120 9.11 10.58 10.89
C ASP A 120 8.97 9.13 11.39
N GLN A 121 8.63 8.19 10.48
CA GLN A 121 8.58 6.76 10.80
C GLN A 121 9.92 6.22 11.30
N ALA A 122 11.03 6.62 10.66
CA ALA A 122 12.36 6.24 11.10
C ALA A 122 12.65 6.76 12.50
N GLU A 123 12.39 8.03 12.76
CA GLU A 123 12.60 8.67 14.06
C GLU A 123 11.82 7.98 15.17
N MET A 124 10.51 7.79 14.96
CA MET A 124 9.63 7.10 15.91
C MET A 124 10.13 5.68 16.24
N ILE A 125 10.59 4.92 15.23
CA ILE A 125 11.08 3.56 15.45
C ILE A 125 12.37 3.56 16.26
N PHE A 126 13.32 4.47 16.00
CA PHE A 126 14.53 4.59 16.80
C PHE A 126 14.22 4.98 18.27
N GLU A 127 13.25 5.85 18.50
CA GLU A 127 12.78 6.21 19.84
C GLU A 127 12.17 5.00 20.57
N ILE A 128 11.27 4.26 19.93
CA ILE A 128 10.64 3.04 20.49
C ILE A 128 11.70 2.01 20.91
N PHE A 129 12.75 1.83 20.09
CA PHE A 129 13.83 0.88 20.39
C PHE A 129 14.93 1.45 21.30
N ASN A 130 14.81 2.70 21.73
CA ASN A 130 15.82 3.43 22.50
C ASN A 130 17.23 3.29 21.90
N ARG A 131 17.35 3.54 20.58
CA ARG A 131 18.59 3.42 19.83
C ARG A 131 19.00 4.75 19.19
N PRO A 132 20.31 4.99 19.03
CA PRO A 132 20.76 6.18 18.31
C PRO A 132 20.28 6.19 16.88
N LYS A 133 19.80 7.33 16.41
CA LYS A 133 19.27 7.51 15.04
C LYS A 133 20.37 7.23 14.01
N LYS A 134 20.18 6.21 13.18
CA LYS A 134 21.05 5.85 12.06
C LYS A 134 20.20 5.81 10.78
N ILE A 135 20.07 6.93 10.11
CA ILE A 135 19.29 7.07 8.87
C ILE A 135 20.27 7.15 7.69
N LYS A 136 20.03 6.35 6.65
CA LYS A 136 20.80 6.40 5.41
C LYS A 136 19.88 6.82 4.28
N HIS A 137 20.18 7.97 3.68
CA HIS A 137 19.49 8.47 2.52
C HIS A 137 20.00 7.77 1.25
N ILE A 138 19.06 7.31 0.42
CA ILE A 138 19.34 6.66 -0.86
C ILE A 138 18.84 7.60 -1.95
N SER A 139 19.72 7.97 -2.87
CA SER A 139 19.36 8.81 -4.01
C SER A 139 18.40 8.06 -4.95
N HIS A 140 17.41 8.76 -5.47
CA HIS A 140 16.52 8.22 -6.52
C HIS A 140 17.28 7.80 -7.78
N ARG A 141 18.45 8.39 -8.06
CA ARG A 141 19.31 8.03 -9.19
C ARG A 141 19.75 6.55 -9.20
N ILE A 142 19.68 5.87 -8.05
CA ILE A 142 19.98 4.43 -8.01
C ILE A 142 18.94 3.62 -8.81
N PHE A 143 17.69 4.08 -8.85
CA PHE A 143 16.66 3.47 -9.66
C PHE A 143 16.89 3.71 -11.15
N ASP A 144 17.34 4.91 -11.53
CA ASP A 144 17.68 5.23 -12.93
C ASP A 144 18.80 4.33 -13.44
N LEU A 145 19.84 4.12 -12.61
CA LEU A 145 20.94 3.19 -12.92
C LEU A 145 20.45 1.74 -13.03
N LEU A 146 19.58 1.31 -12.11
CA LEU A 146 19.03 -0.04 -12.11
C LEU A 146 18.14 -0.25 -13.35
N ILE A 147 17.32 0.73 -13.70
CA ILE A 147 16.48 0.72 -14.89
C ILE A 147 17.36 0.63 -16.14
N ALA A 148 18.39 1.49 -16.25
CA ALA A 148 19.31 1.49 -17.38
C ALA A 148 20.02 0.13 -17.55
N PHE A 149 20.38 -0.53 -16.44
CA PHE A 149 21.00 -1.85 -16.46
C PHE A 149 20.01 -2.97 -16.86
N LEU A 150 18.75 -2.86 -16.43
CA LEU A 150 17.72 -3.91 -16.69
C LEU A 150 17.05 -3.74 -18.07
N LEU A 151 17.04 -2.54 -18.64
CA LEU A 151 16.38 -2.24 -19.92
C LEU A 151 16.77 -3.21 -21.05
N PRO A 152 18.06 -3.52 -21.32
CA PRO A 152 18.42 -4.45 -22.37
C PRO A 152 17.89 -5.88 -22.13
N PHE A 153 17.73 -6.28 -20.88
CA PHE A 153 17.21 -7.61 -20.53
C PHE A 153 15.68 -7.69 -20.59
N SER A 154 14.98 -6.55 -20.57
CA SER A 154 13.51 -6.48 -20.66
C SER A 154 12.98 -6.95 -22.02
N LEU A 155 13.81 -6.88 -23.05
CA LEU A 155 13.49 -7.40 -24.40
C LEU A 155 13.38 -8.92 -24.42
N PHE A 156 14.00 -9.62 -23.47
CA PHE A 156 14.04 -11.09 -23.41
C PHE A 156 13.12 -11.68 -22.32
N SER A 157 12.53 -10.87 -21.44
CA SER A 157 11.69 -11.36 -20.33
C SER A 157 10.59 -10.37 -19.95
N SER A 158 9.33 -10.81 -20.06
CA SER A 158 8.16 -10.04 -19.61
C SER A 158 8.22 -9.69 -18.11
N LYS A 159 8.75 -10.59 -17.27
CA LYS A 159 8.89 -10.36 -15.83
C LYS A 159 9.82 -9.19 -15.51
N ILE A 160 10.89 -9.00 -16.29
CA ILE A 160 11.82 -7.88 -16.11
C ILE A 160 11.14 -6.57 -16.51
N LYS A 161 10.31 -6.59 -17.55
CA LYS A 161 9.52 -5.43 -17.97
C LYS A 161 8.58 -4.95 -16.86
N ASP A 162 7.89 -5.87 -16.20
CA ASP A 162 6.99 -5.55 -15.08
C ASP A 162 7.75 -4.93 -13.89
N HIS A 163 8.97 -5.43 -13.60
CA HIS A 163 9.82 -4.84 -12.55
C HIS A 163 10.33 -3.44 -12.88
N ILE A 164 10.65 -3.16 -14.15
CA ILE A 164 11.06 -1.82 -14.59
C ILE A 164 9.89 -0.84 -14.46
N GLU A 165 8.67 -1.27 -14.78
CA GLU A 165 7.47 -0.44 -14.64
C GLU A 165 7.18 -0.07 -13.18
N LEU A 166 7.51 -0.95 -12.24
CA LEU A 166 7.40 -0.70 -10.80
C LEU A 166 8.46 0.28 -10.25
N LEU A 167 9.58 0.45 -10.97
CA LEU A 167 10.70 1.31 -10.55
C LEU A 167 10.61 2.73 -11.13
N LYS A 168 9.75 2.97 -12.11
CA LYS A 168 9.45 4.29 -12.69
C LYS A 168 8.45 5.07 -11.85
#